data_591d65a21a47a307efbb620e082e7a8d
#
_entry.id   591d65a21a47a307efbb620e082e7a8d
#
_cell.length_a   1.000
_cell.length_b   1.000
_cell.length_c   1.000
_cell.angle_alpha   90.00
_cell.angle_beta   90.00
_cell.angle_gamma   90.00
#
_symmetry.space_group_name_H-M   'P 1'
#
loop_
_entity.id
_entity.type
_entity.pdbx_description
1 polymer ?
#
loop_
_entity_poly.entity_id
_entity_poly.type
_entity_poly.pdbx_seq_one_letter_code
_entity_poly.pdbx_strand_id
1 'polypeptide(L)'
;MMLKGLTAQYLLRRTYRVKKGDWILVTAAAGGVGSILCQWAKALGAKVIGVVGSEAKVALARREGCKQVLVMGKDDLVARVKEITKGAGVPVVYDSVGKETFFAALDCLAPLGMMVTYGNASGPPPLMSPMELAKRGSLFLTRPSLFAYIAKREDLDASAKELFRAVTTRKVKLHVGQRYPLSEAAQAHRDLEARKTVGSTVLIP
;
A
#
# COMPACT_ATOMS: atom_id res chain seq x y z
N MET A 1 -3.04 7.42 -13.82
CA MET A 1 -1.72 6.80 -13.52
C MET A 1 -0.91 7.67 -12.57
N MET A 2 -0.72 8.96 -12.86
CA MET A 2 0.24 9.84 -12.16
C MET A 2 0.07 9.83 -10.64
N LEU A 3 -1.08 10.23 -10.09
CA LEU A 3 -1.30 10.29 -8.63
C LEU A 3 -0.94 8.98 -7.92
N LYS A 4 -1.49 7.85 -8.37
CA LYS A 4 -1.29 6.54 -7.74
C LYS A 4 0.14 6.01 -7.92
N GLY A 5 0.72 6.23 -9.09
CA GLY A 5 2.07 5.79 -9.43
C GLY A 5 3.15 6.59 -8.70
N LEU A 6 3.00 7.92 -8.65
CA LEU A 6 3.90 8.78 -7.87
C LEU A 6 3.80 8.48 -6.37
N THR A 7 2.59 8.15 -5.89
CA THR A 7 2.42 7.71 -4.50
C THR A 7 3.20 6.42 -4.24
N ALA A 8 3.07 5.40 -5.07
CA ALA A 8 3.85 4.17 -4.93
C ALA A 8 5.37 4.43 -5.04
N GLN A 9 5.79 5.34 -5.93
CA GLN A 9 7.20 5.70 -6.10
C GLN A 9 7.79 6.26 -4.82
N TYR A 10 7.21 7.34 -4.26
CA TYR A 10 7.81 7.96 -3.08
C TYR A 10 7.74 7.02 -1.86
N LEU A 11 6.67 6.25 -1.70
CA LEU A 11 6.54 5.27 -0.62
C LEU A 11 7.70 4.27 -0.63
N LEU A 12 8.00 3.69 -1.80
CA LEU A 12 9.01 2.62 -1.94
C LEU A 12 10.45 3.15 -2.02
N ARG A 13 10.65 4.40 -2.46
CA ARG A 13 11.97 4.91 -2.83
C ARG A 13 12.46 6.03 -1.93
N ARG A 14 11.55 6.78 -1.30
CA ARG A 14 11.90 7.99 -0.55
C ARG A 14 11.43 7.95 0.92
N THR A 15 10.24 7.40 1.22
CA THR A 15 9.76 7.27 2.60
C THR A 15 10.49 6.13 3.31
N TYR A 16 10.38 4.92 2.80
CA TYR A 16 11.21 3.79 3.19
C TYR A 16 11.87 3.21 1.94
N ARG A 17 13.20 3.19 1.92
CA ARG A 17 13.94 2.67 0.77
C ARG A 17 13.93 1.15 0.80
N VAL A 18 12.95 0.56 0.10
CA VAL A 18 12.79 -0.89 0.01
C VAL A 18 14.04 -1.55 -0.59
N LYS A 19 14.52 -2.60 0.06
CA LYS A 19 15.71 -3.38 -0.33
C LYS A 19 15.31 -4.75 -0.84
N LYS A 20 16.18 -5.36 -1.65
CA LYS A 20 16.05 -6.76 -2.07
C LYS A 20 16.06 -7.67 -0.84
N GLY A 21 15.07 -8.55 -0.77
CA GLY A 21 14.92 -9.50 0.34
C GLY A 21 13.99 -9.04 1.46
N ASP A 22 13.69 -7.74 1.60
CA ASP A 22 12.77 -7.24 2.60
C ASP A 22 11.42 -7.95 2.53
N TRP A 23 10.87 -8.35 3.66
CA TRP A 23 9.45 -8.62 3.80
C TRP A 23 8.75 -7.29 4.11
N ILE A 24 7.76 -6.91 3.32
CA ILE A 24 6.98 -5.70 3.53
C ILE A 24 5.50 -6.03 3.63
N LEU A 25 4.76 -5.29 4.45
CA LEU A 25 3.31 -5.43 4.58
C LEU A 25 2.60 -4.28 3.85
N VAL A 26 1.60 -4.62 3.04
CA VAL A 26 0.82 -3.65 2.25
C VAL A 26 -0.66 -3.89 2.48
N THR A 27 -1.37 -2.95 3.10
CA THR A 27 -2.83 -3.01 3.21
C THR A 27 -3.51 -2.56 1.91
N ALA A 28 -4.74 -3.00 1.69
CA ALA A 28 -5.48 -2.76 0.44
C ALA A 28 -4.66 -3.09 -0.83
N ALA A 29 -3.95 -4.23 -0.81
CA ALA A 29 -2.98 -4.64 -1.83
C ALA A 29 -3.56 -4.73 -3.26
N ALA A 30 -4.86 -5.01 -3.41
CA ALA A 30 -5.57 -5.04 -4.69
C ALA A 30 -6.17 -3.67 -5.09
N GLY A 31 -5.96 -2.61 -4.30
CA GLY A 31 -6.42 -1.25 -4.58
C GLY A 31 -5.54 -0.52 -5.59
N GLY A 32 -5.95 0.70 -5.96
CA GLY A 32 -5.27 1.45 -7.03
C GLY A 32 -3.80 1.80 -6.78
N VAL A 33 -3.43 2.18 -5.53
CA VAL A 33 -2.02 2.37 -5.14
C VAL A 33 -1.40 1.03 -4.80
N GLY A 34 -2.10 0.18 -4.04
CA GLY A 34 -1.59 -1.10 -3.57
C GLY A 34 -1.11 -2.02 -4.69
N SER A 35 -1.86 -2.12 -5.80
CA SER A 35 -1.47 -2.96 -6.95
C SER A 35 -0.16 -2.49 -7.60
N ILE A 36 0.01 -1.18 -7.78
CA ILE A 36 1.24 -0.60 -8.32
C ILE A 36 2.40 -0.82 -7.35
N LEU A 37 2.17 -0.57 -6.07
CA LEU A 37 3.17 -0.70 -5.00
C LEU A 37 3.66 -2.15 -4.89
N CYS A 38 2.74 -3.13 -4.89
CA CYS A 38 3.10 -4.55 -4.80
C CYS A 38 3.94 -5.01 -5.99
N GLN A 39 3.54 -4.66 -7.22
CA GLN A 39 4.31 -4.98 -8.43
C GLN A 39 5.70 -4.36 -8.40
N TRP A 40 5.78 -3.08 -8.03
CA TRP A 40 7.06 -2.38 -8.00
C TRP A 40 7.97 -2.89 -6.91
N ALA A 41 7.45 -3.14 -5.70
CA ALA A 41 8.20 -3.76 -4.60
C ALA A 41 8.77 -5.13 -5.00
N LYS A 42 7.95 -5.98 -5.65
CA LYS A 42 8.42 -7.25 -6.23
C LYS A 42 9.54 -7.04 -7.24
N ALA A 43 9.42 -6.05 -8.12
CA ALA A 43 10.45 -5.73 -9.11
C ALA A 43 11.75 -5.19 -8.47
N LEU A 44 11.68 -4.61 -7.27
CA LEU A 44 12.83 -4.24 -6.44
C LEU A 44 13.43 -5.43 -5.67
N GLY A 45 12.81 -6.62 -5.77
CA GLY A 45 13.26 -7.84 -5.10
C GLY A 45 12.73 -8.02 -3.67
N ALA A 46 11.76 -7.23 -3.24
CA ALA A 46 11.08 -7.42 -1.97
C ALA A 46 10.07 -8.57 -2.02
N LYS A 47 9.74 -9.08 -0.85
CA LYS A 47 8.72 -10.10 -0.61
C LYS A 47 7.50 -9.42 0.00
N VAL A 48 6.39 -9.35 -0.74
CA VAL A 48 5.21 -8.60 -0.31
C VAL A 48 4.21 -9.52 0.39
N ILE A 49 3.80 -9.13 1.59
CA ILE A 49 2.61 -9.63 2.28
C ILE A 49 1.51 -8.62 1.97
N GLY A 50 0.52 -9.00 1.17
CA GLY A 50 -0.61 -8.15 0.82
C GLY A 50 -1.81 -8.46 1.72
N VAL A 51 -2.50 -7.42 2.19
CA VAL A 51 -3.77 -7.57 2.90
C VAL A 51 -4.91 -7.10 2.00
N VAL A 52 -5.94 -7.91 1.86
CA VAL A 52 -7.13 -7.60 1.05
C VAL A 52 -8.40 -7.69 1.89
N GLY A 53 -9.45 -6.98 1.49
CA GLY A 53 -10.70 -6.92 2.23
C GLY A 53 -11.68 -8.09 1.96
N SER A 54 -11.35 -9.00 1.02
CA SER A 54 -12.19 -10.17 0.72
C SER A 54 -11.41 -11.24 -0.04
N GLU A 55 -11.87 -12.48 0.05
CA GLU A 55 -11.33 -13.64 -0.68
C GLU A 55 -11.28 -13.42 -2.20
N ALA A 56 -12.30 -12.77 -2.76
CA ALA A 56 -12.38 -12.50 -4.19
C ALA A 56 -11.19 -11.69 -4.73
N LYS A 57 -10.48 -10.95 -3.85
CA LYS A 57 -9.32 -10.13 -4.22
C LYS A 57 -7.97 -10.85 -4.06
N VAL A 58 -7.95 -12.07 -3.49
CA VAL A 58 -6.72 -12.84 -3.23
C VAL A 58 -5.97 -13.16 -4.53
N ALA A 59 -6.68 -13.70 -5.52
CA ALA A 59 -6.07 -14.07 -6.81
C ALA A 59 -5.47 -12.83 -7.51
N LEU A 60 -6.15 -11.68 -7.44
CA LEU A 60 -5.64 -10.43 -7.99
C LEU A 60 -4.37 -9.97 -7.25
N ALA A 61 -4.38 -9.93 -5.92
CA ALA A 61 -3.22 -9.49 -5.14
C ALA A 61 -1.98 -10.37 -5.41
N ARG A 62 -2.17 -11.70 -5.55
CA ARG A 62 -1.09 -12.61 -5.95
C ARG A 62 -0.54 -12.28 -7.35
N ARG A 63 -1.41 -12.05 -8.31
CA ARG A 63 -1.03 -11.65 -9.67
C ARG A 63 -0.29 -10.31 -9.69
N GLU A 64 -0.69 -9.37 -8.82
CA GLU A 64 -0.04 -8.07 -8.64
C GLU A 64 1.28 -8.13 -7.84
N GLY A 65 1.76 -9.31 -7.48
CA GLY A 65 3.10 -9.47 -6.95
C GLY A 65 3.21 -9.81 -5.47
N CYS A 66 2.09 -9.95 -4.75
CA CYS A 66 2.11 -10.42 -3.37
C CYS A 66 2.58 -11.86 -3.30
N LYS A 67 3.60 -12.12 -2.49
CA LYS A 67 4.10 -13.48 -2.20
C LYS A 67 3.18 -14.21 -1.23
N GLN A 68 2.61 -13.48 -0.28
CA GLN A 68 1.59 -13.93 0.66
C GLN A 68 0.41 -12.98 0.61
N VAL A 69 -0.81 -13.47 0.78
CA VAL A 69 -2.02 -12.65 0.82
C VAL A 69 -2.84 -13.06 2.03
N LEU A 70 -3.21 -12.09 2.83
CA LEU A 70 -4.05 -12.22 4.02
C LEU A 70 -5.39 -11.53 3.79
N VAL A 71 -6.46 -12.04 4.38
CA VAL A 71 -7.81 -11.50 4.24
C VAL A 71 -8.26 -10.89 5.56
N MET A 72 -8.60 -9.60 5.52
CA MET A 72 -9.13 -8.88 6.69
C MET A 72 -10.35 -9.59 7.27
N GLY A 73 -10.39 -9.68 8.61
CA GLY A 73 -11.49 -10.31 9.36
C GLY A 73 -11.54 -11.83 9.31
N LYS A 74 -10.67 -12.48 8.52
CA LYS A 74 -10.50 -13.94 8.45
C LYS A 74 -9.18 -14.38 9.05
N ASP A 75 -8.10 -13.74 8.64
CA ASP A 75 -6.76 -14.04 9.13
C ASP A 75 -6.41 -13.18 10.35
N ASP A 76 -5.76 -13.77 11.34
CA ASP A 76 -5.05 -13.01 12.37
C ASP A 76 -3.79 -12.41 11.74
N LEU A 77 -3.87 -11.11 11.44
CA LEU A 77 -2.83 -10.39 10.72
C LEU A 77 -1.47 -10.50 11.42
N VAL A 78 -1.45 -10.31 12.74
CA VAL A 78 -0.20 -10.29 13.53
C VAL A 78 0.42 -11.67 13.61
N ALA A 79 -0.37 -12.69 13.94
CA ALA A 79 0.09 -14.07 14.02
C ALA A 79 0.64 -14.56 12.67
N ARG A 80 -0.07 -14.27 11.57
CA ARG A 80 0.34 -14.67 10.22
C ARG A 80 1.60 -13.96 9.76
N VAL A 81 1.75 -12.66 10.03
CA VAL A 81 2.98 -11.93 9.69
C VAL A 81 4.17 -12.48 10.49
N LYS A 82 4.00 -12.74 11.77
CA LYS A 82 5.05 -13.37 12.59
C LYS A 82 5.44 -14.76 12.11
N GLU A 83 4.47 -15.58 11.74
CA GLU A 83 4.74 -16.90 11.14
C GLU A 83 5.57 -16.78 9.86
N ILE A 84 5.14 -15.93 8.90
CA ILE A 84 5.82 -15.71 7.61
C ILE A 84 7.24 -15.19 7.81
N THR A 85 7.45 -14.32 8.80
CA THR A 85 8.74 -13.68 9.08
C THR A 85 9.56 -14.42 10.14
N LYS A 86 9.11 -15.58 10.61
CA LYS A 86 9.76 -16.39 11.67
C LYS A 86 9.97 -15.58 12.96
N GLY A 87 8.96 -14.78 13.33
CA GLY A 87 8.96 -13.95 14.53
C GLY A 87 9.61 -12.57 14.37
N ALA A 88 10.33 -12.31 13.28
CA ALA A 88 11.09 -11.06 13.11
C ALA A 88 10.22 -9.82 12.91
N GLY A 89 9.00 -9.96 12.36
CA GLY A 89 8.19 -8.85 11.88
C GLY A 89 8.69 -8.28 10.54
N VAL A 90 8.08 -7.19 10.10
CA VAL A 90 8.44 -6.53 8.83
C VAL A 90 9.12 -5.18 9.11
N PRO A 91 10.11 -4.76 8.31
CA PRO A 91 10.77 -3.47 8.50
C PRO A 91 9.89 -2.28 8.12
N VAL A 92 8.84 -2.50 7.33
CA VAL A 92 7.91 -1.44 6.93
C VAL A 92 6.50 -1.98 6.69
N VAL A 93 5.52 -1.21 7.13
CA VAL A 93 4.10 -1.37 6.79
C VAL A 93 3.64 -0.15 6.00
N TYR A 94 3.02 -0.39 4.85
CA TYR A 94 2.32 0.62 4.06
C TYR A 94 0.81 0.46 4.26
N ASP A 95 0.23 1.37 5.05
CA ASP A 95 -1.18 1.32 5.40
C ASP A 95 -2.00 2.45 4.79
N SER A 96 -3.03 2.07 4.03
CA SER A 96 -4.01 2.97 3.43
C SER A 96 -5.41 2.80 3.99
N VAL A 97 -5.61 1.87 4.93
CA VAL A 97 -6.91 1.55 5.52
C VAL A 97 -7.21 2.44 6.72
N GLY A 98 -6.25 2.56 7.63
CA GLY A 98 -6.34 3.46 8.78
C GLY A 98 -7.01 2.81 9.99
N LYS A 99 -8.19 3.31 10.42
CA LYS A 99 -8.85 2.95 11.69
C LYS A 99 -8.85 1.43 11.99
N GLU A 100 -9.24 0.62 11.01
CA GLU A 100 -9.40 -0.84 11.20
C GLU A 100 -8.07 -1.60 11.27
N THR A 101 -6.98 -1.06 10.74
CA THR A 101 -5.71 -1.80 10.59
C THR A 101 -4.60 -1.27 11.48
N PHE A 102 -4.70 -0.04 11.97
CA PHE A 102 -3.59 0.73 12.50
C PHE A 102 -2.78 0.02 13.59
N PHE A 103 -3.42 -0.45 14.66
CA PHE A 103 -2.70 -1.11 15.77
C PHE A 103 -2.16 -2.47 15.37
N ALA A 104 -2.94 -3.28 14.65
CA ALA A 104 -2.48 -4.56 14.16
C ALA A 104 -1.28 -4.40 13.20
N ALA A 105 -1.27 -3.33 12.40
CA ALA A 105 -0.16 -2.99 11.52
C ALA A 105 1.11 -2.61 12.30
N LEU A 106 0.97 -1.85 13.42
CA LEU A 106 2.08 -1.56 14.32
C LEU A 106 2.65 -2.84 14.95
N ASP A 107 1.79 -3.78 15.35
CA ASP A 107 2.19 -5.05 15.97
C ASP A 107 2.86 -6.03 14.99
N CYS A 108 2.73 -5.78 13.68
CA CYS A 108 3.43 -6.53 12.62
C CYS A 108 4.87 -6.08 12.39
N LEU A 109 5.27 -4.91 12.89
CA LEU A 109 6.60 -4.34 12.64
C LEU A 109 7.70 -5.06 13.44
N ALA A 110 8.86 -5.14 12.84
CA ALA A 110 10.09 -5.45 13.52
C ALA A 110 10.51 -4.27 14.43
N PRO A 111 11.36 -4.48 15.46
CA PRO A 111 11.99 -3.37 16.18
C PRO A 111 12.64 -2.38 15.21
N LEU A 112 12.54 -1.08 15.49
CA LEU A 112 12.99 0.02 14.62
C LEU A 112 12.29 0.04 13.25
N GLY A 113 11.17 -0.68 13.09
CA GLY A 113 10.37 -0.70 11.86
C GLY A 113 9.56 0.60 11.66
N MET A 114 9.13 0.82 10.42
CA MET A 114 8.44 2.04 10.02
C MET A 114 6.98 1.77 9.67
N MET A 115 6.07 2.43 10.37
CA MET A 115 4.65 2.54 10.01
C MET A 115 4.44 3.72 9.06
N VAL A 116 4.03 3.44 7.84
CA VAL A 116 3.70 4.45 6.84
C VAL A 116 2.20 4.44 6.61
N THR A 117 1.47 5.32 7.31
CA THR A 117 0.03 5.48 7.14
C THR A 117 -0.24 6.56 6.10
N TYR A 118 -0.71 6.18 4.90
CA TYR A 118 -0.89 7.12 3.78
C TYR A 118 -2.34 7.23 3.28
N GLY A 119 -3.28 6.52 3.92
CA GLY A 119 -4.71 6.56 3.58
C GLY A 119 -5.61 6.36 4.80
N ASN A 120 -6.92 6.58 4.62
CA ASN A 120 -7.96 6.48 5.65
C ASN A 120 -9.22 5.81 5.10
N ALA A 121 -9.09 4.69 4.37
CA ALA A 121 -10.24 4.04 3.71
C ALA A 121 -11.30 3.54 4.71
N SER A 122 -10.93 3.27 5.97
CA SER A 122 -11.86 2.90 7.05
C SER A 122 -12.07 4.02 8.08
N GLY A 123 -11.56 5.21 7.80
CA GLY A 123 -11.52 6.33 8.73
C GLY A 123 -10.11 6.65 9.23
N PRO A 124 -9.93 7.77 9.93
CA PRO A 124 -8.63 8.18 10.44
C PRO A 124 -8.10 7.17 11.47
N PRO A 125 -6.77 6.99 11.55
CA PRO A 125 -6.14 6.22 12.62
C PRO A 125 -6.58 6.74 13.99
N PRO A 126 -6.71 5.85 14.99
CA PRO A 126 -7.05 6.27 16.35
C PRO A 126 -5.93 7.12 16.97
N LEU A 127 -6.31 7.97 17.90
CA LEU A 127 -5.34 8.72 18.71
C LEU A 127 -4.50 7.73 19.54
N MET A 128 -3.20 8.00 19.63
CA MET A 128 -2.30 7.19 20.44
C MET A 128 -1.22 8.03 21.13
N SER A 129 -0.72 7.52 22.26
CA SER A 129 0.47 8.06 22.88
C SER A 129 1.74 7.65 22.10
N PRO A 130 2.77 8.52 21.98
CA PRO A 130 4.07 8.12 21.45
C PRO A 130 4.71 6.93 22.17
N MET A 131 4.33 6.67 23.43
CA MET A 131 4.78 5.50 24.18
C MET A 131 4.39 4.17 23.53
N GLU A 132 3.34 4.15 22.70
CA GLU A 132 2.95 2.95 21.95
C GLU A 132 4.01 2.54 20.92
N LEU A 133 4.77 3.49 20.38
CA LEU A 133 5.91 3.22 19.50
C LEU A 133 7.09 2.65 20.27
N ALA A 134 7.38 3.22 21.44
CA ALA A 134 8.48 2.75 22.30
C ALA A 134 8.24 1.31 22.77
N LYS A 135 7.04 0.99 23.26
CA LYS A 135 6.66 -0.36 23.75
C LYS A 135 6.80 -1.45 22.68
N ARG A 136 6.63 -1.09 21.39
CA ARG A 136 6.71 -2.00 20.25
C ARG A 136 8.11 -2.09 19.62
N GLY A 137 9.14 -1.58 20.29
CA GLY A 137 10.53 -1.67 19.83
C GLY A 137 11.01 -0.42 19.11
N SER A 138 10.64 0.78 19.63
CA SER A 138 11.11 2.08 19.13
C SER A 138 10.78 2.30 17.65
N LEU A 139 9.50 2.12 17.30
CA LEU A 139 9.02 2.22 15.93
C LEU A 139 9.06 3.66 15.40
N PHE A 140 9.16 3.79 14.09
CA PHE A 140 8.95 5.05 13.39
C PHE A 140 7.51 5.11 12.86
N LEU A 141 6.88 6.28 12.98
CA LEU A 141 5.56 6.56 12.40
C LEU A 141 5.65 7.77 11.49
N THR A 142 5.13 7.65 10.28
CA THR A 142 5.01 8.77 9.35
C THR A 142 3.67 8.79 8.63
N ARG A 143 3.17 10.00 8.36
CA ARG A 143 1.98 10.29 7.55
C ARG A 143 2.40 11.11 6.34
N PRO A 144 2.95 10.49 5.29
CA PRO A 144 3.46 11.22 4.14
C PRO A 144 2.33 11.77 3.26
N SER A 145 2.62 12.88 2.58
CA SER A 145 1.78 13.45 1.54
C SER A 145 2.57 13.53 0.24
N LEU A 146 1.97 13.11 -0.88
CA LEU A 146 2.60 13.20 -2.19
C LEU A 146 3.07 14.63 -2.50
N PHE A 147 2.26 15.63 -2.14
CA PHE A 147 2.58 17.02 -2.45
C PHE A 147 3.88 17.50 -1.78
N ALA A 148 4.20 17.02 -0.59
CA ALA A 148 5.47 17.30 0.06
C ALA A 148 6.67 16.69 -0.70
N TYR A 149 6.48 15.49 -1.27
CA TYR A 149 7.54 14.80 -2.02
C TYR A 149 7.79 15.33 -3.43
N ILE A 150 6.83 16.06 -3.99
CA ILE A 150 6.90 16.63 -5.35
C ILE A 150 6.77 18.16 -5.36
N ALA A 151 7.02 18.80 -4.24
CA ALA A 151 6.90 20.27 -4.11
C ALA A 151 7.87 21.00 -5.05
N LYS A 152 9.05 20.44 -5.27
CA LYS A 152 10.02 20.96 -6.24
C LYS A 152 9.80 20.31 -7.60
N ARG A 153 9.94 21.10 -8.67
CA ARG A 153 9.80 20.61 -10.06
C ARG A 153 10.75 19.45 -10.35
N GLU A 154 11.97 19.51 -9.89
CA GLU A 154 13.00 18.49 -10.06
C GLU A 154 12.59 17.16 -9.43
N ASP A 155 12.00 17.20 -8.23
CA ASP A 155 11.49 16.01 -7.53
C ASP A 155 10.33 15.36 -8.30
N LEU A 156 9.42 16.18 -8.84
CA LEU A 156 8.31 15.70 -9.67
C LEU A 156 8.85 15.02 -10.93
N ASP A 157 9.75 15.67 -11.63
CA ASP A 157 10.32 15.17 -12.89
C ASP A 157 11.11 13.87 -12.66
N ALA A 158 11.94 13.80 -11.60
CA ALA A 158 12.67 12.60 -11.24
C ALA A 158 11.73 11.43 -10.89
N SER A 159 10.71 11.69 -10.07
CA SER A 159 9.72 10.68 -9.67
C SER A 159 8.88 10.20 -10.86
N ALA A 160 8.47 11.11 -11.75
CA ALA A 160 7.73 10.79 -12.95
C ALA A 160 8.57 9.95 -13.94
N LYS A 161 9.85 10.32 -14.14
CA LYS A 161 10.79 9.57 -14.98
C LYS A 161 10.97 8.13 -14.48
N GLU A 162 11.11 7.95 -13.17
CA GLU A 162 11.24 6.62 -12.57
C GLU A 162 9.95 5.80 -12.74
N LEU A 163 8.78 6.42 -12.53
CA LEU A 163 7.48 5.79 -12.76
C LEU A 163 7.30 5.36 -14.21
N PHE A 164 7.55 6.26 -15.18
CA PHE A 164 7.42 5.92 -16.60
C PHE A 164 8.37 4.80 -17.00
N ARG A 165 9.61 4.82 -16.49
CA ARG A 165 10.55 3.72 -16.72
C ARG A 165 10.01 2.38 -16.18
N ALA A 166 9.41 2.37 -14.97
CA ALA A 166 8.84 1.15 -14.40
C ALA A 166 7.68 0.60 -15.25
N VAL A 167 6.86 1.48 -15.84
CA VAL A 167 5.75 1.10 -16.74
C VAL A 167 6.26 0.63 -18.10
N THR A 168 7.15 1.38 -18.76
CA THR A 168 7.66 1.05 -20.09
C THR A 168 8.50 -0.24 -20.10
N THR A 169 9.23 -0.51 -19.00
CA THR A 169 9.95 -1.78 -18.80
C THR A 169 9.08 -2.91 -18.28
N ARG A 170 7.76 -2.72 -18.21
CA ARG A 170 6.77 -3.72 -17.74
C ARG A 170 6.97 -4.24 -16.31
N LYS A 171 7.76 -3.53 -15.49
CA LYS A 171 7.90 -3.81 -14.04
C LYS A 171 6.61 -3.50 -13.29
N VAL A 172 5.84 -2.54 -13.80
CA VAL A 172 4.51 -2.17 -13.33
C VAL A 172 3.55 -2.18 -14.51
N LYS A 173 2.46 -2.92 -14.38
CA LYS A 173 1.34 -2.93 -15.33
C LYS A 173 0.18 -2.17 -14.72
N LEU A 174 -0.41 -1.26 -15.46
CA LEU A 174 -1.56 -0.50 -15.00
C LEU A 174 -2.83 -1.31 -15.25
N HIS A 175 -3.62 -1.50 -14.21
CA HIS A 175 -4.89 -2.20 -14.29
C HIS A 175 -6.05 -1.20 -14.17
N VAL A 176 -6.82 -1.05 -15.24
CA VAL A 176 -8.11 -0.34 -15.24
C VAL A 176 -9.19 -1.39 -14.94
N GLY A 177 -9.65 -1.41 -13.70
CA GLY A 177 -10.61 -2.40 -13.23
C GLY A 177 -12.06 -2.08 -13.63
N GLN A 178 -12.41 -0.79 -13.62
CA GLN A 178 -13.77 -0.33 -13.92
C GLN A 178 -13.73 0.90 -14.83
N ARG A 179 -14.74 1.02 -15.69
CA ARG A 179 -15.00 2.17 -16.56
C ARG A 179 -16.46 2.57 -16.40
N TYR A 180 -16.70 3.83 -16.13
CA TYR A 180 -18.04 4.41 -16.04
C TYR A 180 -18.13 5.58 -17.01
N PRO A 181 -19.30 5.82 -17.64
CA PRO A 181 -19.57 7.11 -18.27
C PRO A 181 -19.39 8.24 -17.25
N LEU A 182 -18.95 9.43 -17.68
CA LEU A 182 -18.81 10.58 -16.78
C LEU A 182 -20.15 10.92 -16.08
N SER A 183 -21.28 10.74 -16.77
CA SER A 183 -22.63 10.91 -16.22
C SER A 183 -22.92 9.98 -15.03
N GLU A 184 -22.22 8.86 -14.90
CA GLU A 184 -22.36 7.90 -13.80
C GLU A 184 -21.30 8.08 -12.70
N ALA A 185 -20.66 9.24 -12.61
CA ALA A 185 -19.65 9.51 -11.59
C ALA A 185 -20.14 9.23 -10.16
N ALA A 186 -21.41 9.56 -9.86
CA ALA A 186 -22.00 9.29 -8.55
C ALA A 186 -22.06 7.77 -8.23
N GLN A 187 -22.34 6.93 -9.23
CA GLN A 187 -22.30 5.47 -9.06
C GLN A 187 -20.88 4.96 -8.86
N ALA A 188 -19.92 5.48 -9.64
CA ALA A 188 -18.49 5.15 -9.49
C ALA A 188 -17.98 5.46 -8.07
N HIS A 189 -18.40 6.57 -7.48
CA HIS A 189 -18.08 6.92 -6.09
C HIS A 189 -18.71 5.95 -5.09
N ARG A 190 -20.00 5.64 -5.22
CA ARG A 190 -20.68 4.66 -4.35
C ARG A 190 -19.99 3.29 -4.37
N ASP A 191 -19.60 2.81 -5.54
CA ASP A 191 -18.93 1.51 -5.68
C ASP A 191 -17.50 1.54 -5.09
N LEU A 192 -16.80 2.67 -5.20
CA LEU A 192 -15.51 2.87 -4.58
C LEU A 192 -15.61 2.85 -3.04
N GLU A 193 -16.55 3.59 -2.47
CA GLU A 193 -16.82 3.66 -1.03
C GLU A 193 -17.27 2.31 -0.47
N ALA A 194 -18.11 1.59 -1.23
CA ALA A 194 -18.54 0.22 -0.91
C ALA A 194 -17.43 -0.84 -1.08
N ARG A 195 -16.19 -0.43 -1.43
CA ARG A 195 -15.02 -1.30 -1.63
C ARG A 195 -15.22 -2.39 -2.71
N LYS A 196 -16.17 -2.20 -3.64
CA LYS A 196 -16.46 -3.13 -4.75
C LYS A 196 -15.42 -3.06 -5.86
N THR A 197 -14.66 -1.97 -5.93
CA THR A 197 -13.71 -1.71 -7.02
C THR A 197 -12.36 -2.40 -6.81
N VAL A 198 -11.65 -2.65 -7.91
CA VAL A 198 -10.27 -3.14 -7.95
C VAL A 198 -9.44 -2.29 -8.92
N GLY A 199 -8.14 -2.15 -8.68
CA GLY A 199 -7.25 -1.38 -9.55
C GLY A 199 -7.64 0.11 -9.64
N SER A 200 -7.70 0.63 -10.85
CA SER A 200 -8.08 2.02 -11.12
C SER A 200 -9.47 2.10 -11.74
N THR A 201 -10.32 2.97 -11.20
CA THR A 201 -11.59 3.38 -11.81
C THR A 201 -11.33 4.54 -12.75
N VAL A 202 -11.93 4.52 -13.93
CA VAL A 202 -11.82 5.56 -14.97
C VAL A 202 -13.22 6.04 -15.34
N LEU A 203 -13.39 7.35 -15.40
CA LEU A 203 -14.59 8.00 -15.97
C LEU A 203 -14.28 8.34 -17.44
N ILE A 204 -15.22 8.01 -18.30
CA ILE A 204 -15.13 8.26 -19.75
C ILE A 204 -16.07 9.41 -20.08
N PRO A 205 -15.59 10.51 -20.69
CA PRO A 205 -16.41 11.64 -21.13
C PRO A 205 -17.48 11.25 -22.14
#